data_8b865e886a6c28e8c056ada489d38a67
#
_entry.id   8b865e886a6c28e8c056ada489d38a67
#
_cell.length_a   1.000
_cell.length_b   1.000
_cell.length_c   1.000
_cell.angle_alpha   90.00
_cell.angle_beta   90.00
_cell.angle_gamma   90.00
#
_symmetry.space_group_name_H-M   'P 1'
#
loop_
_entity.id
_entity.type
_entity.pdbx_description
1 polymer ?
#
loop_
_entity_poly.entity_id
_entity_poly.type
_entity_poly.pdbx_seq_one_letter_code
_entity_poly.pdbx_strand_id
1 'polypeptide(L)'
;MNVLNQNFVFNEQGKIAEIHVSKMTGKLEQFRAISTNTLSNDYCNKQFKSETDTICKNCYSHIMLNSYRKNMQACLERNSKILSEQVLPIQQLPTILDIYFRFSAHGELINENHIINLVNICVKNELTTFALWTKRNDIIAKFCKNNVLPKNLILIYSNPKKSKVLRKIPKNFHKTFNNVLEHENVNEQNCTGQKCKDCLACYKFDSENIIIEKVKKLSLIHI
;
A
#
# COMPACT_ATOMS: atom_id res chain seq x y z
N MET A 1 34.62 -2.10 -21.49
CA MET A 1 33.47 -1.39 -20.91
C MET A 1 32.33 -2.36 -20.72
N ASN A 2 32.22 -2.97 -19.56
CA ASN A 2 31.08 -3.87 -19.25
C ASN A 2 30.31 -3.24 -18.08
N VAL A 3 29.40 -2.31 -18.39
CA VAL A 3 28.53 -1.64 -17.44
C VAL A 3 27.12 -2.31 -17.43
N LEU A 4 26.97 -3.52 -17.94
CA LEU A 4 25.66 -4.12 -18.21
C LEU A 4 25.34 -5.36 -17.37
N ASN A 5 25.94 -5.50 -16.20
CA ASN A 5 25.43 -6.49 -15.24
C ASN A 5 24.59 -5.82 -14.16
N GLN A 6 23.65 -4.99 -14.59
CA GLN A 6 22.60 -4.49 -13.71
C GLN A 6 21.52 -5.57 -13.70
N ASN A 7 21.11 -5.95 -12.50
CA ASN A 7 20.14 -7.01 -12.23
C ASN A 7 18.72 -6.63 -12.69
N PHE A 8 18.54 -6.44 -14.00
CA PHE A 8 17.21 -6.24 -14.57
C PHE A 8 16.37 -7.51 -14.43
N VAL A 9 15.12 -7.34 -14.05
CA VAL A 9 14.12 -8.42 -14.11
C VAL A 9 13.53 -8.46 -15.50
N PHE A 10 13.53 -9.63 -16.11
CA PHE A 10 12.97 -9.84 -17.44
C PHE A 10 11.68 -10.66 -17.34
N ASN A 11 10.72 -10.39 -18.23
CA ASN A 11 9.52 -11.20 -18.37
C ASN A 11 9.82 -12.48 -19.19
N GLU A 12 8.81 -13.35 -19.33
CA GLU A 12 8.92 -14.62 -20.06
C GLU A 12 9.30 -14.45 -21.54
N GLN A 13 9.07 -13.27 -22.14
CA GLN A 13 9.45 -12.93 -23.51
C GLN A 13 10.85 -12.28 -23.61
N GLY A 14 11.65 -12.29 -22.54
CA GLY A 14 12.99 -11.67 -22.50
C GLY A 14 13.01 -10.14 -22.55
N LYS A 15 11.86 -9.48 -22.35
CA LYS A 15 11.78 -8.02 -22.22
C LYS A 15 11.89 -7.60 -20.76
N ILE A 16 12.44 -6.40 -20.51
CA ILE A 16 12.47 -5.84 -19.14
C ILE A 16 11.04 -5.84 -18.58
N ALA A 17 10.87 -6.47 -17.42
CA ALA A 17 9.57 -6.54 -16.78
C ALA A 17 9.17 -5.16 -16.22
N GLU A 18 7.97 -4.72 -16.57
CA GLU A 18 7.45 -3.43 -16.15
C GLU A 18 6.54 -3.54 -14.92
N ILE A 19 6.71 -2.62 -13.98
CA ILE A 19 5.82 -2.47 -12.83
C ILE A 19 4.49 -1.89 -13.32
N HIS A 20 3.40 -2.61 -13.07
CA HIS A 20 2.06 -2.16 -13.42
C HIS A 20 1.58 -1.05 -12.46
N VAL A 21 1.19 0.08 -13.04
CA VAL A 21 0.58 1.21 -12.36
C VAL A 21 -0.91 1.25 -12.66
N SER A 22 -1.74 1.04 -11.64
CA SER A 22 -3.20 0.99 -11.78
C SER A 22 -3.83 2.36 -11.61
N LYS A 23 -4.84 2.68 -12.43
CA LYS A 23 -5.79 3.78 -12.15
C LYS A 23 -6.75 3.35 -11.07
N MET A 24 -6.99 4.22 -10.10
CA MET A 24 -7.90 3.95 -9.00
C MET A 24 -9.33 4.42 -9.30
N THR A 25 -10.29 3.88 -8.58
CA THR A 25 -11.73 4.19 -8.73
C THR A 25 -12.36 4.54 -7.38
N GLY A 26 -13.63 4.95 -7.38
CA GLY A 26 -14.38 5.29 -6.17
C GLY A 26 -13.82 6.54 -5.50
N LYS A 27 -13.59 6.50 -4.19
CA LYS A 27 -13.04 7.67 -3.47
C LYS A 27 -11.57 7.96 -3.78
N LEU A 28 -10.86 7.01 -4.40
CA LEU A 28 -9.49 7.18 -4.91
C LEU A 28 -9.44 7.57 -6.40
N GLU A 29 -10.58 7.85 -7.02
CA GLU A 29 -10.64 8.34 -8.40
C GLU A 29 -9.66 9.50 -8.63
N GLN A 30 -8.97 9.48 -9.77
CA GLN A 30 -7.87 10.35 -10.18
C GLN A 30 -6.50 10.06 -9.52
N PHE A 31 -6.42 9.13 -8.58
CA PHE A 31 -5.14 8.62 -8.13
C PHE A 31 -4.67 7.44 -8.97
N ARG A 32 -3.37 7.25 -9.01
CA ARG A 32 -2.75 6.03 -9.48
C ARG A 32 -2.09 5.30 -8.31
N ALA A 33 -1.90 3.98 -8.47
CA ALA A 33 -1.29 3.17 -7.41
C ALA A 33 -0.40 2.07 -7.96
N ILE A 34 0.63 1.72 -7.19
CA ILE A 34 1.34 0.45 -7.30
C ILE A 34 0.85 -0.44 -6.17
N SER A 35 0.41 -1.64 -6.55
CA SER A 35 -0.15 -2.63 -5.62
C SER A 35 0.42 -4.01 -5.92
N THR A 36 0.37 -4.89 -4.92
CA THR A 36 0.82 -6.29 -5.01
C THR A 36 -0.34 -7.24 -4.79
N ASN A 37 -0.13 -8.52 -5.08
CA ASN A 37 -1.17 -9.52 -4.95
C ASN A 37 -1.38 -9.89 -3.47
N THR A 38 -2.62 -9.74 -3.00
CA THR A 38 -3.01 -10.12 -1.64
C THR A 38 -3.03 -11.65 -1.47
N LEU A 39 -3.33 -12.39 -2.55
CA LEU A 39 -3.52 -13.84 -2.50
C LEU A 39 -2.21 -14.63 -2.45
N SER A 40 -1.13 -14.10 -3.02
CA SER A 40 0.20 -14.71 -2.98
C SER A 40 1.08 -14.16 -1.86
N ASN A 41 0.61 -13.16 -1.11
CA ASN A 41 1.35 -12.59 0.00
C ASN A 41 1.10 -13.41 1.28
N ASP A 42 2.14 -14.07 1.80
CA ASP A 42 2.05 -14.95 2.97
C ASP A 42 1.54 -14.22 4.22
N TYR A 43 1.97 -12.97 4.43
CA TYR A 43 1.45 -12.17 5.54
C TYR A 43 -0.05 -11.94 5.41
N CYS A 44 -0.53 -11.56 4.23
CA CYS A 44 -1.95 -11.34 3.97
C CYS A 44 -2.75 -12.61 4.17
N ASN A 45 -2.27 -13.74 3.66
CA ASN A 45 -2.92 -15.06 3.82
C ASN A 45 -3.00 -15.48 5.28
N LYS A 46 -1.90 -15.31 6.04
CA LYS A 46 -1.88 -15.60 7.48
C LYS A 46 -2.88 -14.73 8.25
N GLN A 47 -2.94 -13.44 7.94
CA GLN A 47 -3.86 -12.51 8.60
C GLN A 47 -5.33 -12.78 8.23
N PHE A 48 -5.61 -13.15 6.98
CA PHE A 48 -6.96 -13.48 6.51
C PHE A 48 -7.51 -14.75 7.19
N LYS A 49 -6.65 -15.76 7.39
CA LYS A 49 -6.99 -17.03 8.04
C LYS A 49 -6.94 -16.97 9.56
N SER A 50 -6.48 -15.86 10.14
CA SER A 50 -6.31 -15.71 11.58
C SER A 50 -7.67 -15.74 12.29
N GLU A 51 -7.73 -16.38 13.47
CA GLU A 51 -8.90 -16.37 14.35
C GLU A 51 -9.12 -15.01 15.03
N THR A 52 -8.07 -14.17 15.10
CA THR A 52 -8.18 -12.85 15.72
C THR A 52 -9.10 -11.94 14.92
N ASP A 53 -9.93 -11.18 15.63
CA ASP A 53 -10.86 -10.23 14.99
C ASP A 53 -10.12 -8.97 14.52
N THR A 54 -9.57 -9.06 13.32
CA THR A 54 -8.87 -7.98 12.66
C THR A 54 -9.59 -7.56 11.39
N ILE A 55 -9.25 -6.37 10.89
CA ILE A 55 -9.75 -5.89 9.58
C ILE A 55 -9.34 -6.84 8.45
N CYS A 56 -8.23 -7.56 8.61
CA CYS A 56 -7.73 -8.49 7.60
C CYS A 56 -8.59 -9.75 7.44
N LYS A 57 -9.30 -10.17 8.49
CA LYS A 57 -10.23 -11.32 8.42
C LYS A 57 -11.35 -11.10 7.39
N ASN A 58 -11.72 -9.84 7.16
CA ASN A 58 -12.72 -9.44 6.18
C ASN A 58 -12.07 -8.57 5.07
N CYS A 59 -10.86 -8.93 4.65
CA CYS A 59 -10.10 -8.16 3.69
C CYS A 59 -10.82 -8.09 2.34
N TYR A 60 -11.30 -6.90 1.98
CA TYR A 60 -12.01 -6.69 0.72
C TYR A 60 -11.14 -7.06 -0.50
N SER A 61 -9.83 -6.79 -0.44
CA SER A 61 -8.90 -7.12 -1.53
C SER A 61 -8.79 -8.61 -1.74
N HIS A 62 -8.70 -9.39 -0.64
CA HIS A 62 -8.67 -10.86 -0.71
C HIS A 62 -9.97 -11.42 -1.32
N ILE A 63 -11.11 -10.92 -0.85
CA ILE A 63 -12.44 -11.34 -1.35
C ILE A 63 -12.60 -10.94 -2.82
N MET A 64 -12.30 -9.70 -3.16
CA MET A 64 -12.46 -9.15 -4.50
C MET A 64 -11.61 -9.89 -5.54
N LEU A 65 -10.34 -10.17 -5.24
CA LEU A 65 -9.43 -10.88 -6.14
C LEU A 65 -9.84 -12.35 -6.33
N ASN A 66 -10.47 -12.98 -5.33
CA ASN A 66 -11.02 -14.33 -5.47
C ASN A 66 -12.37 -14.40 -6.19
N SER A 67 -13.04 -13.27 -6.39
CA SER A 67 -14.38 -13.24 -6.99
C SER A 67 -14.43 -12.45 -8.30
N TYR A 68 -14.87 -11.20 -8.25
CA TYR A 68 -15.21 -10.40 -9.44
C TYR A 68 -14.06 -9.61 -10.07
N ARG A 69 -12.85 -9.62 -9.46
CA ARG A 69 -11.66 -8.96 -9.99
C ARG A 69 -10.49 -9.93 -10.24
N LYS A 70 -10.80 -11.17 -10.58
CA LYS A 70 -9.78 -12.21 -10.89
C LYS A 70 -8.80 -11.77 -11.98
N ASN A 71 -9.25 -11.00 -12.94
CA ASN A 71 -8.43 -10.45 -14.02
C ASN A 71 -7.29 -9.53 -13.56
N MET A 72 -7.38 -8.98 -12.35
CA MET A 72 -6.30 -8.17 -11.77
C MET A 72 -5.18 -9.02 -11.16
N GLN A 73 -5.40 -10.30 -10.90
CA GLN A 73 -4.42 -11.13 -10.18
C GLN A 73 -3.07 -11.17 -10.91
N ALA A 74 -3.09 -11.36 -12.24
CA ALA A 74 -1.86 -11.50 -13.04
C ALA A 74 -0.95 -10.24 -12.94
N CYS A 75 -1.52 -9.04 -13.07
CA CYS A 75 -0.73 -7.82 -13.00
C CYS A 75 -0.23 -7.51 -11.57
N LEU A 76 -1.03 -7.83 -10.54
CA LEU A 76 -0.64 -7.68 -9.15
C LEU A 76 0.44 -8.71 -8.75
N GLU A 77 0.33 -9.95 -9.26
CA GLU A 77 1.33 -10.99 -9.06
C GLU A 77 2.66 -10.62 -9.69
N ARG A 78 2.63 -10.11 -10.92
CA ARG A 78 3.84 -9.58 -11.57
C ARG A 78 4.50 -8.50 -10.74
N ASN A 79 3.74 -7.54 -10.21
CA ASN A 79 4.28 -6.52 -9.31
C ASN A 79 4.87 -7.13 -8.04
N SER A 80 4.21 -8.14 -7.45
CA SER A 80 4.72 -8.84 -6.27
C SER A 80 6.11 -9.41 -6.53
N LYS A 81 6.28 -10.15 -7.62
CA LYS A 81 7.55 -10.75 -8.03
C LYS A 81 8.61 -9.69 -8.29
N ILE A 82 8.34 -8.76 -9.20
CA ILE A 82 9.30 -7.72 -9.61
C ILE A 82 9.80 -6.92 -8.40
N LEU A 83 8.91 -6.52 -7.50
CA LEU A 83 9.25 -5.66 -6.37
C LEU A 83 9.93 -6.41 -5.21
N SER A 84 9.74 -7.74 -5.09
CA SER A 84 10.23 -8.49 -3.93
C SER A 84 11.43 -9.39 -4.20
N GLU A 85 11.69 -9.79 -5.44
CA GLU A 85 12.77 -10.73 -5.77
C GLU A 85 14.15 -10.08 -5.59
N GLN A 86 14.31 -8.85 -6.03
CA GLN A 86 15.58 -8.12 -5.91
C GLN A 86 15.38 -6.61 -5.87
N VAL A 87 16.43 -5.88 -5.50
CA VAL A 87 16.48 -4.42 -5.65
C VAL A 87 16.70 -4.09 -7.12
N LEU A 88 15.80 -3.29 -7.67
CA LEU A 88 15.79 -2.94 -9.10
C LEU A 88 16.75 -1.80 -9.43
N PRO A 89 17.37 -1.80 -10.61
CA PRO A 89 18.07 -0.64 -11.12
C PRO A 89 17.08 0.52 -11.34
N ILE A 90 17.54 1.75 -11.14
CA ILE A 90 16.69 2.94 -11.20
C ILE A 90 15.99 3.12 -12.56
N GLN A 91 16.61 2.63 -13.62
CA GLN A 91 16.07 2.68 -14.99
C GLN A 91 14.80 1.82 -15.13
N GLN A 92 14.70 0.72 -14.40
CA GLN A 92 13.52 -0.17 -14.43
C GLN A 92 12.35 0.36 -13.57
N LEU A 93 12.63 1.29 -12.67
CA LEU A 93 11.60 1.89 -11.84
C LEU A 93 10.70 2.84 -12.66
N PRO A 94 9.39 2.91 -12.38
CA PRO A 94 8.48 3.76 -13.13
C PRO A 94 8.76 5.25 -12.90
N THR A 95 8.53 6.05 -13.94
CA THR A 95 8.42 7.50 -13.83
C THR A 95 6.97 7.86 -13.50
N ILE A 96 6.77 8.60 -12.41
CA ILE A 96 5.47 9.00 -11.90
C ILE A 96 5.33 10.51 -12.06
N LEU A 97 4.28 10.95 -12.75
CA LEU A 97 4.00 12.37 -13.02
C LEU A 97 2.84 12.90 -12.18
N ASP A 98 2.30 12.09 -11.26
CA ASP A 98 1.23 12.52 -10.37
C ASP A 98 1.78 13.39 -9.24
N ILE A 99 0.98 14.35 -8.76
CA ILE A 99 1.32 15.13 -7.55
C ILE A 99 1.25 14.22 -6.31
N TYR A 100 0.25 13.34 -6.26
CA TYR A 100 0.03 12.38 -5.16
C TYR A 100 -0.11 10.97 -5.71
N PHE A 101 0.58 10.03 -5.09
CA PHE A 101 0.60 8.64 -5.54
C PHE A 101 0.43 7.68 -4.36
N ARG A 102 -0.22 6.53 -4.62
CA ARG A 102 -0.49 5.53 -3.58
C ARG A 102 0.33 4.27 -3.76
N PHE A 103 0.92 3.79 -2.68
CA PHE A 103 1.42 2.44 -2.56
C PHE A 103 0.45 1.56 -1.77
N SER A 104 0.36 0.28 -2.12
CA SER A 104 -0.43 -0.74 -1.42
C SER A 104 -1.92 -0.41 -1.29
N ALA A 105 -2.58 -0.09 -2.42
CA ALA A 105 -4.04 -0.10 -2.47
C ALA A 105 -4.58 -1.54 -2.36
N HIS A 106 -3.80 -2.52 -2.82
CA HIS A 106 -3.96 -3.96 -2.63
C HIS A 106 -2.63 -4.55 -2.18
N GLY A 107 -2.68 -5.67 -1.46
CA GLY A 107 -1.51 -6.34 -0.93
C GLY A 107 -0.89 -5.64 0.28
N GLU A 108 0.29 -6.09 0.65
CA GLU A 108 1.06 -5.61 1.79
C GLU A 108 2.57 -5.70 1.46
N LEU A 109 3.42 -5.02 2.22
CA LEU A 109 4.87 -5.19 2.08
C LEU A 109 5.25 -6.68 2.22
N ILE A 110 6.02 -7.17 1.27
CA ILE A 110 6.43 -8.59 1.21
C ILE A 110 7.70 -8.80 2.01
N ASN A 111 8.76 -8.06 1.68
CA ASN A 111 10.08 -8.18 2.28
C ASN A 111 10.88 -6.86 2.19
N GLU A 112 12.16 -6.91 2.50
CA GLU A 112 13.05 -5.75 2.51
C GLU A 112 13.32 -5.21 1.10
N ASN A 113 13.49 -6.07 0.09
CA ASN A 113 13.63 -5.62 -1.30
C ASN A 113 12.42 -4.78 -1.75
N HIS A 114 11.22 -5.19 -1.34
CA HIS A 114 10.00 -4.46 -1.69
C HIS A 114 10.03 -3.02 -1.16
N ILE A 115 10.33 -2.81 0.14
CA ILE A 115 10.39 -1.44 0.68
C ILE A 115 11.53 -0.63 0.05
N ILE A 116 12.70 -1.23 -0.22
CA ILE A 116 13.81 -0.57 -0.90
C ILE A 116 13.37 -0.09 -2.29
N ASN A 117 12.69 -0.93 -3.07
CA ASN A 117 12.20 -0.57 -4.40
C ASN A 117 11.18 0.57 -4.34
N LEU A 118 10.25 0.56 -3.37
CA LEU A 118 9.29 1.66 -3.18
C LEU A 118 10.00 2.98 -2.80
N VAL A 119 11.00 2.92 -1.94
CA VAL A 119 11.81 4.09 -1.56
C VAL A 119 12.58 4.62 -2.78
N ASN A 120 13.18 3.74 -3.59
CA ASN A 120 13.88 4.13 -4.81
C ASN A 120 12.93 4.77 -5.85
N ILE A 121 11.67 4.32 -5.93
CA ILE A 121 10.62 4.99 -6.73
C ILE A 121 10.38 6.41 -6.21
N CYS A 122 10.30 6.60 -4.89
CA CYS A 122 10.14 7.94 -4.31
C CYS A 122 11.34 8.85 -4.64
N VAL A 123 12.56 8.34 -4.49
CA VAL A 123 13.80 9.09 -4.82
C VAL A 123 13.85 9.46 -6.30
N LYS A 124 13.48 8.54 -7.19
CA LYS A 124 13.43 8.82 -8.64
C LYS A 124 12.41 9.91 -8.99
N ASN A 125 11.34 10.06 -8.22
CA ASN A 125 10.18 10.91 -8.52
C ASN A 125 9.97 11.97 -7.42
N GLU A 126 10.94 12.85 -7.24
CA GLU A 126 11.03 13.80 -6.11
C GLU A 126 9.84 14.77 -6.00
N LEU A 127 9.20 15.10 -7.14
CA LEU A 127 8.06 16.03 -7.20
C LEU A 127 6.72 15.38 -6.82
N THR A 128 6.68 14.05 -6.69
CA THR A 128 5.49 13.30 -6.30
C THR A 128 5.49 13.04 -4.80
N THR A 129 4.40 13.30 -4.11
CA THR A 129 4.19 12.83 -2.73
C THR A 129 3.58 11.44 -2.75
N PHE A 130 4.27 10.50 -2.11
CA PHE A 130 3.85 9.11 -2.00
C PHE A 130 3.24 8.83 -0.62
N ALA A 131 2.21 8.00 -0.59
CA ALA A 131 1.64 7.51 0.66
C ALA A 131 1.59 5.97 0.65
N LEU A 132 2.19 5.34 1.65
CA LEU A 132 2.25 3.89 1.84
C LEU A 132 1.46 3.48 3.09
N TRP A 133 0.40 2.70 2.89
CA TRP A 133 -0.31 2.01 3.97
C TRP A 133 0.31 0.65 4.20
N THR A 134 0.74 0.38 5.42
CA THR A 134 1.28 -0.94 5.78
C THR A 134 1.01 -1.30 7.25
N LYS A 135 0.85 -2.59 7.50
CA LYS A 135 0.80 -3.20 8.83
C LYS A 135 2.17 -3.76 9.23
N ARG A 136 3.13 -3.82 8.29
CA ARG A 136 4.44 -4.43 8.44
C ARG A 136 5.43 -3.50 9.12
N ASN A 137 5.14 -3.16 10.40
CA ASN A 137 6.07 -2.40 11.23
C ASN A 137 7.44 -3.10 11.39
N ASP A 138 7.45 -4.43 11.33
CA ASP A 138 8.67 -5.25 11.36
C ASP A 138 9.61 -4.90 10.19
N ILE A 139 9.10 -4.85 8.96
CA ILE A 139 9.89 -4.49 7.78
C ILE A 139 10.34 -3.02 7.84
N ILE A 140 9.44 -2.11 8.18
CA ILE A 140 9.76 -0.68 8.29
C ILE A 140 10.83 -0.45 9.37
N ALA A 141 10.68 -1.06 10.55
CA ALA A 141 11.66 -0.93 11.63
C ALA A 141 13.03 -1.48 11.25
N LYS A 142 13.08 -2.61 10.51
CA LYS A 142 14.33 -3.19 10.00
C LYS A 142 14.97 -2.27 8.97
N PHE A 143 14.21 -1.75 8.01
CA PHE A 143 14.69 -0.83 6.99
C PHE A 143 15.27 0.45 7.62
N CYS A 144 14.56 1.08 8.55
CA CYS A 144 14.96 2.34 9.19
C CYS A 144 16.13 2.23 10.16
N LYS A 145 16.66 1.01 10.46
CA LYS A 145 17.90 0.87 11.22
C LYS A 145 19.11 1.43 10.47
N ASN A 146 19.14 1.25 9.17
CA ASN A 146 20.30 1.55 8.33
C ASN A 146 19.98 2.54 7.18
N ASN A 147 18.72 2.96 7.04
CA ASN A 147 18.28 3.78 5.93
C ASN A 147 17.40 4.95 6.42
N VAL A 148 17.42 6.02 5.65
CA VAL A 148 16.57 7.20 5.87
C VAL A 148 15.41 7.16 4.88
N LEU A 149 14.21 7.49 5.35
CA LEU A 149 13.04 7.62 4.50
C LEU A 149 13.12 8.90 3.66
N PRO A 150 12.74 8.86 2.39
CA PRO A 150 12.70 10.05 1.54
C PRO A 150 11.63 11.04 2.03
N LYS A 151 11.91 12.33 1.89
CA LYS A 151 11.04 13.43 2.38
C LYS A 151 9.66 13.46 1.73
N ASN A 152 9.50 12.84 0.57
CA ASN A 152 8.24 12.74 -0.17
C ASN A 152 7.47 11.44 0.06
N LEU A 153 7.84 10.63 1.07
CA LEU A 153 7.13 9.40 1.44
C LEU A 153 6.44 9.54 2.80
N ILE A 154 5.12 9.46 2.81
CA ILE A 154 4.30 9.40 4.01
C ILE A 154 4.02 7.93 4.35
N LEU A 155 4.54 7.46 5.50
CA LEU A 155 4.22 6.13 6.03
C LEU A 155 2.99 6.21 6.93
N ILE A 156 2.00 5.38 6.63
CA ILE A 156 0.74 5.28 7.35
C ILE A 156 0.62 3.89 7.95
N TYR A 157 0.65 3.79 9.25
CA TYR A 157 0.41 2.53 9.94
C TYR A 157 -1.07 2.17 9.85
N SER A 158 -1.38 1.13 9.10
CA SER A 158 -2.74 0.59 9.01
C SER A 158 -3.01 -0.31 10.21
N ASN A 159 -3.68 0.23 11.23
CA ASN A 159 -4.00 -0.52 12.44
C ASN A 159 -4.85 -1.76 12.09
N PRO A 160 -4.38 -2.99 12.39
CA PRO A 160 -5.14 -4.20 12.08
C PRO A 160 -6.36 -4.42 12.99
N LYS A 161 -6.37 -3.80 14.19
CA LYS A 161 -7.44 -3.99 15.18
C LYS A 161 -8.66 -3.17 14.80
N LYS A 162 -9.83 -3.83 14.74
CA LYS A 162 -11.11 -3.14 14.57
C LYS A 162 -11.50 -2.40 15.84
N SER A 163 -12.15 -1.26 15.68
CA SER A 163 -12.75 -0.47 16.76
C SER A 163 -11.81 -0.09 17.92
N LYS A 164 -10.51 -0.25 17.71
CA LYS A 164 -9.45 0.19 18.64
C LYS A 164 -8.63 1.29 17.97
N VAL A 165 -8.94 2.54 18.29
CA VAL A 165 -8.20 3.69 17.77
C VAL A 165 -6.81 3.73 18.39
N LEU A 166 -5.79 3.59 17.57
CA LEU A 166 -4.41 3.75 17.96
C LEU A 166 -4.04 5.23 17.90
N ARG A 167 -3.95 5.88 19.06
CA ARG A 167 -3.63 7.32 19.17
C ARG A 167 -2.15 7.61 19.16
N LYS A 168 -1.33 6.65 19.60
CA LYS A 168 0.13 6.77 19.53
C LYS A 168 0.64 6.25 18.22
N ILE A 169 1.25 7.11 17.44
CA ILE A 169 1.85 6.74 16.15
C ILE A 169 3.05 5.83 16.40
N PRO A 170 3.15 4.65 15.77
CA PRO A 170 4.32 3.80 15.91
C PRO A 170 5.59 4.49 15.39
N LYS A 171 6.73 4.13 15.98
CA LYS A 171 8.03 4.66 15.54
C LYS A 171 8.21 4.45 14.02
N ASN A 172 8.80 5.42 13.36
CA ASN A 172 9.05 5.49 11.92
C ASN A 172 7.80 5.73 11.04
N PHE A 173 6.61 5.86 11.61
CA PHE A 173 5.41 6.23 10.86
C PHE A 173 5.07 7.71 11.06
N HIS A 174 4.38 8.28 10.08
CA HIS A 174 3.91 9.67 10.13
C HIS A 174 2.45 9.74 10.61
N LYS A 175 1.66 8.69 10.30
CA LYS A 175 0.22 8.64 10.58
C LYS A 175 -0.22 7.25 11.00
N THR A 176 -1.40 7.19 11.65
CA THR A 176 -2.15 5.93 11.85
C THR A 176 -3.46 5.99 11.08
N PHE A 177 -3.86 4.84 10.54
CA PHE A 177 -5.16 4.65 9.89
C PHE A 177 -5.93 3.59 10.67
N ASN A 178 -7.06 3.98 11.25
CA ASN A 178 -7.88 3.17 12.13
C ASN A 178 -9.24 2.89 11.49
N ASN A 179 -9.73 1.67 11.69
CA ASN A 179 -11.04 1.25 11.23
C ASN A 179 -11.96 1.03 12.44
N VAL A 180 -13.07 1.73 12.48
CA VAL A 180 -14.07 1.62 13.54
C VAL A 180 -15.40 1.11 12.99
N LEU A 181 -16.16 0.38 13.80
CA LEU A 181 -17.47 -0.08 13.42
C LEU A 181 -18.48 1.07 13.45
N GLU A 182 -19.57 0.92 12.71
CA GLU A 182 -20.56 1.98 12.47
C GLU A 182 -21.16 2.61 13.72
N HIS A 183 -21.34 1.81 14.76
CA HIS A 183 -21.94 2.20 16.03
C HIS A 183 -20.92 2.67 17.08
N GLU A 184 -19.61 2.67 16.75
CA GLU A 184 -18.54 3.05 17.67
C GLU A 184 -17.79 4.28 17.17
N ASN A 185 -17.41 5.18 18.06
CA ASN A 185 -16.55 6.36 17.80
C ASN A 185 -17.02 7.26 16.65
N VAL A 186 -18.33 7.42 16.46
CA VAL A 186 -18.89 8.19 15.34
C VAL A 186 -18.44 9.66 15.37
N ASN A 187 -18.26 10.23 16.56
CA ASN A 187 -17.90 11.65 16.75
C ASN A 187 -16.43 11.95 16.43
N GLU A 188 -15.57 10.92 16.32
CA GLU A 188 -14.14 11.08 16.05
C GLU A 188 -13.77 10.72 14.61
N GLN A 189 -14.74 10.29 13.81
CA GLN A 189 -14.52 9.93 12.43
C GLN A 189 -14.14 11.17 11.61
N ASN A 190 -12.96 11.12 10.96
CA ASN A 190 -12.50 12.18 10.06
C ASN A 190 -12.33 11.71 8.61
N CYS A 191 -12.37 10.39 8.34
CA CYS A 191 -12.50 9.85 7.00
C CYS A 191 -13.94 9.39 6.75
N THR A 192 -14.78 10.30 6.27
CA THR A 192 -16.25 10.15 6.17
C THR A 192 -16.73 9.67 4.80
N GLY A 193 -15.80 9.26 3.92
CA GLY A 193 -16.13 8.79 2.57
C GLY A 193 -15.98 9.85 1.47
N GLN A 194 -15.47 11.04 1.82
CA GLN A 194 -15.11 12.10 0.87
C GLN A 194 -14.08 11.59 -0.16
N LYS A 195 -14.05 12.22 -1.34
CA LYS A 195 -13.02 11.90 -2.34
C LYS A 195 -11.63 12.24 -1.82
N CYS A 196 -10.68 11.33 -1.99
CA CYS A 196 -9.32 11.52 -1.47
C CYS A 196 -8.60 12.70 -2.11
N LYS A 197 -8.91 13.03 -3.38
CA LYS A 197 -8.37 14.20 -4.09
C LYS A 197 -8.75 15.54 -3.45
N ASP A 198 -9.90 15.59 -2.79
CA ASP A 198 -10.42 16.81 -2.16
C ASP A 198 -9.98 16.89 -0.68
N CYS A 199 -9.83 15.72 -0.02
CA CYS A 199 -9.45 15.60 1.38
C CYS A 199 -7.94 15.72 1.61
N LEU A 200 -7.14 14.93 0.88
CA LEU A 200 -5.68 14.83 0.95
C LEU A 200 -5.08 14.53 2.34
N ALA A 201 -5.87 14.22 3.37
CA ALA A 201 -5.37 13.99 4.74
C ALA A 201 -4.29 12.91 4.83
N CYS A 202 -4.34 11.90 3.96
CA CYS A 202 -3.34 10.83 3.88
C CYS A 202 -2.09 11.21 3.05
N TYR A 203 -2.11 12.35 2.36
CA TYR A 203 -1.09 12.74 1.38
C TYR A 203 -0.38 14.06 1.73
N LYS A 204 -0.68 14.65 2.89
CA LYS A 204 -0.03 15.85 3.40
C LYS A 204 0.57 15.58 4.77
N PHE A 205 1.80 16.04 5.01
CA PHE A 205 2.49 15.88 6.30
C PHE A 205 1.85 16.74 7.42
N ASP A 206 1.38 17.92 7.06
CA ASP A 206 0.79 18.94 7.94
C ASP A 206 -0.72 18.75 8.18
N SER A 207 -1.26 17.59 7.87
CA SER A 207 -2.68 17.26 8.07
C SER A 207 -2.85 16.25 9.21
N GLU A 208 -4.09 15.77 9.41
CA GLU A 208 -4.47 14.80 10.43
C GLU A 208 -3.52 13.59 10.51
N ASN A 209 -2.93 13.38 11.69
CA ASN A 209 -2.01 12.27 11.93
C ASN A 209 -2.72 10.98 12.36
N ILE A 210 -3.93 11.11 12.94
CA ILE A 210 -4.77 9.97 13.34
C ILE A 210 -6.00 9.97 12.46
N ILE A 211 -6.05 9.02 11.54
CA ILE A 211 -7.16 8.89 10.59
C ILE A 211 -8.08 7.79 11.07
N ILE A 212 -9.37 8.10 11.16
CA ILE A 212 -10.42 7.19 11.63
C ILE A 212 -11.45 7.07 10.52
N GLU A 213 -11.51 5.88 9.92
CA GLU A 213 -12.50 5.51 8.89
C GLU A 213 -13.54 4.56 9.48
N LYS A 214 -14.80 4.83 9.21
CA LYS A 214 -15.89 3.92 9.49
C LYS A 214 -15.83 2.75 8.52
N VAL A 215 -15.78 1.53 9.06
CA VAL A 215 -15.86 0.32 8.25
C VAL A 215 -17.24 0.30 7.59
N LYS A 216 -17.30 0.47 6.29
CA LYS A 216 -18.51 0.19 5.54
C LYS A 216 -18.82 -1.28 5.76
N LYS A 217 -20.04 -1.59 6.26
CA LYS A 217 -20.55 -2.96 6.13
C LYS A 217 -20.24 -3.36 4.70
N LEU A 218 -19.45 -4.41 4.52
CA LEU A 218 -19.49 -5.15 3.27
C LEU A 218 -20.95 -5.62 3.19
N SER A 219 -21.82 -4.75 2.65
CA SER A 219 -23.10 -5.23 2.14
C SER A 219 -22.67 -6.40 1.27
N LEU A 220 -23.18 -7.57 1.61
CA LEU A 220 -23.26 -8.69 0.70
C LEU A 220 -23.84 -8.10 -0.58
N ILE A 221 -22.96 -7.59 -1.41
CA ILE A 221 -23.31 -7.18 -2.77
C ILE A 221 -23.65 -8.50 -3.39
N HIS A 222 -24.93 -8.69 -3.58
CA HIS A 222 -25.54 -9.84 -4.18
C HIS A 222 -24.68 -10.35 -5.33
N ILE A 223 -24.31 -11.60 -5.17
CA ILE A 223 -23.81 -12.45 -6.27
C ILE A 223 -24.85 -12.44 -7.36
#